data_8d9a1a1b1d6f732180284e613af70702
#
_entry.id   8d9a1a1b1d6f732180284e613af70702
#
_cell.length_a   1.000
_cell.length_b   1.000
_cell.length_c   1.000
_cell.angle_alpha   90.00
_cell.angle_beta   90.00
_cell.angle_gamma   90.00
#
_symmetry.space_group_name_H-M   'P 1'
#
loop_
_entity.id
_entity.type
_entity.pdbx_description
1 polymer ?
#
loop_
_entity_poly.entity_id
_entity_poly.type
_entity_poly.pdbx_seq_one_letter_code
_entity_poly.pdbx_strand_id
1 'polypeptide(L)'
;TEDTVRKNAEYMAAHLKDYGWEYIVVDIQWYQPTAASHDYEPFADLVMDGYGRLMPAENRFPSAAGGVGFKPLAEYVHSLGLKFGIHIMRGMPRMAAHRRLPILGCDATCAQAANPNSICAWNPDMYGLRCDLPAARAYYDSIFQLYASWGVDYVKVDDIAREYPHCAKEIEVISAACRACGRDMVLSLSPGPAPLEQAEHLKRYANMWRLTDDFWDSWPQLKAMFGRAEKWCIHAGPGHWPDLDMLPAGAIRQVQSPEEWTHFTQAELRTMMTLWCIMPAPLMFGGELTKLDAFTLNLITNR
;
A
#
# COMPACT_ATOMS: atom_id res chain seq x y z
N THR A 1 1.00 -12.66 7.81
CA THR A 1 -0.02 -13.13 8.77
C THR A 1 -0.16 -12.13 9.91
N GLU A 2 -1.26 -12.25 10.69
CA GLU A 2 -1.49 -11.38 11.86
C GLU A 2 -0.35 -11.45 12.88
N ASP A 3 0.19 -12.65 13.16
CA ASP A 3 1.30 -12.84 14.07
C ASP A 3 2.56 -12.06 13.63
N THR A 4 2.88 -12.09 12.33
CA THR A 4 3.98 -11.32 11.76
C THR A 4 3.78 -9.81 11.95
N VAL A 5 2.56 -9.32 11.69
CA VAL A 5 2.24 -7.90 11.85
C VAL A 5 2.40 -7.47 13.32
N ARG A 6 1.88 -8.25 14.26
CA ARG A 6 1.99 -7.96 15.70
C ARG A 6 3.44 -7.91 16.18
N LYS A 7 4.26 -8.89 15.83
CA LYS A 7 5.69 -8.95 16.20
C LYS A 7 6.47 -7.75 15.66
N ASN A 8 6.24 -7.37 14.39
CA ASN A 8 6.88 -6.20 13.81
C ASN A 8 6.39 -4.90 14.45
N ALA A 9 5.09 -4.79 14.79
CA ALA A 9 4.55 -3.64 15.49
C ALA A 9 5.14 -3.49 16.91
N GLU A 10 5.24 -4.58 17.65
CA GLU A 10 5.89 -4.59 18.99
C GLU A 10 7.35 -4.14 18.91
N TYR A 11 8.09 -4.67 17.92
CA TYR A 11 9.49 -4.29 17.71
C TYR A 11 9.61 -2.80 17.34
N MET A 12 8.80 -2.32 16.41
CA MET A 12 8.79 -0.92 16.01
C MET A 12 8.48 0.00 17.19
N ALA A 13 7.47 -0.33 17.99
CA ALA A 13 7.10 0.45 19.15
C ALA A 13 8.22 0.52 20.22
N ALA A 14 8.93 -0.60 20.42
CA ALA A 14 9.97 -0.69 21.43
C ALA A 14 11.30 -0.03 21.01
N HIS A 15 11.63 -0.03 19.71
CA HIS A 15 12.99 0.30 19.25
C HIS A 15 13.05 1.42 18.21
N LEU A 16 11.96 1.72 17.48
CA LEU A 16 12.01 2.59 16.30
C LEU A 16 11.10 3.82 16.42
N LYS A 17 10.06 3.75 17.24
CA LYS A 17 9.05 4.82 17.36
C LYS A 17 9.67 6.18 17.72
N ASP A 18 10.63 6.22 18.64
CA ASP A 18 11.31 7.45 19.06
C ASP A 18 12.18 8.08 17.97
N TYR A 19 12.35 7.38 16.86
CA TYR A 19 13.08 7.82 15.64
C TYR A 19 12.16 8.17 14.49
N GLY A 20 10.83 8.22 14.71
CA GLY A 20 9.85 8.64 13.72
C GLY A 20 9.23 7.52 12.88
N TRP A 21 9.50 6.25 13.19
CA TRP A 21 8.85 5.12 12.56
C TRP A 21 7.49 4.87 13.21
N GLU A 22 6.41 5.15 12.49
CA GLU A 22 5.07 5.22 13.06
C GLU A 22 4.06 4.26 12.41
N TYR A 23 4.30 3.82 11.18
CA TYR A 23 3.30 3.07 10.43
C TYR A 23 3.67 1.60 10.29
N ILE A 24 2.71 0.72 10.58
CA ILE A 24 2.73 -0.70 10.19
C ILE A 24 1.71 -0.89 9.07
N VAL A 25 2.15 -1.38 7.91
CA VAL A 25 1.32 -1.53 6.73
C VAL A 25 1.22 -3.00 6.35
N VAL A 26 0.01 -3.50 6.19
CA VAL A 26 -0.26 -4.86 5.69
C VAL A 26 -0.33 -4.80 4.16
N ASP A 27 0.66 -5.36 3.51
CA ASP A 27 0.75 -5.37 2.05
C ASP A 27 -0.11 -6.47 1.41
N ILE A 28 -0.09 -6.55 0.09
CA ILE A 28 -0.84 -7.50 -0.75
C ILE A 28 -0.57 -8.96 -0.33
N GLN A 29 -1.42 -9.92 -0.40
CA GLN A 29 -2.89 -9.94 -0.55
C GLN A 29 -3.51 -10.43 0.74
N TRP A 30 -3.85 -9.55 1.65
CA TRP A 30 -4.41 -9.89 2.96
C TRP A 30 -5.82 -10.54 2.86
N TYR A 31 -6.49 -10.36 1.75
CA TYR A 31 -7.84 -10.83 1.45
C TYR A 31 -7.88 -12.20 0.74
N GLN A 32 -6.72 -12.80 0.44
CA GLN A 32 -6.63 -14.12 -0.22
C GLN A 32 -6.21 -15.19 0.79
N PRO A 33 -7.06 -16.21 1.06
CA PRO A 33 -6.75 -17.26 2.04
C PRO A 33 -5.51 -18.11 1.72
N THR A 34 -5.26 -18.31 0.43
CA THR A 34 -4.19 -19.19 -0.09
C THR A 34 -2.90 -18.42 -0.44
N ALA A 35 -2.86 -17.09 -0.29
CA ALA A 35 -1.67 -16.32 -0.60
C ALA A 35 -0.46 -16.79 0.24
N ALA A 36 0.57 -17.29 -0.42
CA ALA A 36 1.74 -17.91 0.22
C ALA A 36 3.08 -17.32 -0.24
N SER A 37 3.12 -16.60 -1.36
CA SER A 37 4.33 -16.04 -1.94
C SER A 37 4.01 -14.76 -2.73
N HIS A 38 4.96 -14.27 -3.53
CA HIS A 38 4.76 -13.20 -4.50
C HIS A 38 4.10 -13.65 -5.81
N ASP A 39 3.84 -14.96 -5.96
CA ASP A 39 3.15 -15.49 -7.13
C ASP A 39 1.64 -15.28 -6.95
N TYR A 40 1.02 -14.59 -7.91
CA TYR A 40 -0.41 -14.32 -7.88
C TYR A 40 -1.19 -15.43 -8.57
N GLU A 41 -2.16 -16.01 -7.84
CA GLU A 41 -3.06 -17.02 -8.39
C GLU A 41 -4.10 -16.35 -9.29
N PRO A 42 -4.13 -16.64 -10.61
CA PRO A 42 -5.18 -16.10 -11.47
C PRO A 42 -6.57 -16.55 -10.99
N PHE A 43 -7.49 -15.60 -10.84
CA PHE A 43 -8.86 -15.87 -10.41
C PHE A 43 -8.99 -16.48 -9.01
N ALA A 44 -8.11 -16.09 -8.10
CA ALA A 44 -8.16 -16.51 -6.70
C ALA A 44 -9.53 -16.21 -6.06
N ASP A 45 -9.96 -17.10 -5.15
CA ASP A 45 -11.13 -16.84 -4.31
C ASP A 45 -10.77 -15.80 -3.24
N LEU A 46 -11.21 -14.55 -3.47
CA LEU A 46 -10.98 -13.46 -2.56
C LEU A 46 -12.08 -13.39 -1.50
N VAL A 47 -11.71 -13.14 -0.25
CA VAL A 47 -12.68 -12.91 0.83
C VAL A 47 -13.29 -11.53 0.64
N MET A 48 -14.62 -11.49 0.54
CA MET A 48 -15.37 -10.24 0.39
C MET A 48 -16.72 -10.33 1.10
N ASP A 49 -17.27 -9.18 1.45
CA ASP A 49 -18.63 -9.09 2.02
C ASP A 49 -19.72 -9.10 0.94
N GLY A 50 -20.97 -8.96 1.38
CA GLY A 50 -22.13 -8.97 0.48
C GLY A 50 -22.23 -7.77 -0.48
N TYR A 51 -21.34 -6.78 -0.35
CA TYR A 51 -21.22 -5.61 -1.23
C TYR A 51 -19.97 -5.65 -2.12
N GLY A 52 -19.27 -6.77 -2.14
CA GLY A 52 -18.04 -6.93 -2.94
C GLY A 52 -16.84 -6.17 -2.38
N ARG A 53 -16.85 -5.77 -1.11
CA ARG A 53 -15.72 -5.13 -0.45
C ARG A 53 -14.81 -6.19 0.15
N LEU A 54 -13.50 -6.05 -0.08
CA LEU A 54 -12.51 -7.01 0.41
C LEU A 54 -12.49 -7.07 1.94
N MET A 55 -12.38 -8.30 2.48
CA MET A 55 -12.30 -8.59 3.90
C MET A 55 -11.03 -9.41 4.19
N PRO A 56 -10.40 -9.24 5.38
CA PRO A 56 -9.23 -10.04 5.73
C PRO A 56 -9.55 -11.53 5.76
N ALA A 57 -8.63 -12.34 5.22
CA ALA A 57 -8.75 -13.80 5.27
C ALA A 57 -8.55 -14.30 6.71
N GLU A 58 -9.60 -14.85 7.33
CA GLU A 58 -9.62 -15.20 8.77
C GLU A 58 -8.56 -16.24 9.16
N ASN A 59 -8.17 -17.14 8.24
CA ASN A 59 -7.09 -18.09 8.48
C ASN A 59 -5.71 -17.44 8.59
N ARG A 60 -5.55 -16.23 8.06
CA ARG A 60 -4.31 -15.44 8.11
C ARG A 60 -4.38 -14.31 9.15
N PHE A 61 -5.59 -13.81 9.40
CA PHE A 61 -5.92 -12.74 10.34
C PHE A 61 -7.08 -13.16 11.24
N PRO A 62 -6.81 -14.04 12.25
CA PRO A 62 -7.86 -14.62 13.08
C PRO A 62 -8.71 -13.60 13.85
N SER A 63 -8.12 -12.46 14.21
CA SER A 63 -8.87 -11.39 14.90
C SER A 63 -9.91 -10.71 14.03
N ALA A 64 -9.89 -10.93 12.71
CA ALA A 64 -10.89 -10.41 11.78
C ALA A 64 -12.17 -11.27 11.71
N ALA A 65 -12.21 -12.40 12.43
CA ALA A 65 -13.31 -13.34 12.41
C ALA A 65 -14.65 -12.66 12.76
N GLY A 66 -15.72 -13.16 12.13
CA GLY A 66 -17.07 -12.62 12.34
C GLY A 66 -17.34 -11.30 11.59
N GLY A 67 -16.53 -10.99 10.58
CA GLY A 67 -16.76 -9.83 9.71
C GLY A 67 -16.36 -8.47 10.29
N VAL A 68 -15.61 -8.46 11.41
CA VAL A 68 -15.16 -7.21 12.05
C VAL A 68 -14.00 -6.53 11.33
N GLY A 69 -13.41 -7.21 10.33
CA GLY A 69 -12.32 -6.69 9.53
C GLY A 69 -11.04 -6.48 10.33
N PHE A 70 -10.24 -5.50 9.94
CA PHE A 70 -8.98 -5.19 10.63
C PHE A 70 -9.14 -4.40 11.93
N LYS A 71 -10.36 -4.11 12.37
CA LYS A 71 -10.58 -3.27 13.55
C LYS A 71 -9.79 -3.74 14.78
N PRO A 72 -9.82 -5.04 15.21
CA PRO A 72 -9.06 -5.48 16.37
C PRO A 72 -7.55 -5.37 16.19
N LEU A 73 -7.02 -5.63 15.00
CA LEU A 73 -5.60 -5.49 14.71
C LEU A 73 -5.16 -4.02 14.69
N ALA A 74 -5.96 -3.14 14.09
CA ALA A 74 -5.69 -1.70 14.09
C ALA A 74 -5.72 -1.13 15.52
N GLU A 75 -6.72 -1.49 16.32
CA GLU A 75 -6.79 -1.09 17.74
C GLU A 75 -5.56 -1.57 18.55
N TYR A 76 -5.07 -2.78 18.27
CA TYR A 76 -3.84 -3.28 18.86
C TYR A 76 -2.62 -2.44 18.46
N VAL A 77 -2.44 -2.16 17.17
CA VAL A 77 -1.34 -1.31 16.67
C VAL A 77 -1.42 0.10 17.26
N HIS A 78 -2.60 0.68 17.35
CA HIS A 78 -2.83 1.97 17.99
C HIS A 78 -2.49 1.95 19.49
N SER A 79 -2.77 0.85 20.19
CA SER A 79 -2.43 0.71 21.61
C SER A 79 -0.92 0.77 21.88
N LEU A 80 -0.10 0.42 20.88
CA LEU A 80 1.36 0.57 20.90
C LEU A 80 1.81 2.01 20.56
N GLY A 81 0.87 2.89 20.21
CA GLY A 81 1.11 4.27 19.79
C GLY A 81 1.64 4.37 18.37
N LEU A 82 1.34 3.38 17.53
CA LEU A 82 1.64 3.34 16.09
C LEU A 82 0.39 3.58 15.27
N LYS A 83 0.55 3.71 13.96
CA LYS A 83 -0.50 3.87 12.96
C LYS A 83 -0.62 2.62 12.10
N PHE A 84 -1.84 2.30 11.67
CA PHE A 84 -2.14 1.09 10.91
C PHE A 84 -2.48 1.41 9.45
N GLY A 85 -1.84 0.71 8.52
CA GLY A 85 -2.07 0.86 7.09
C GLY A 85 -2.37 -0.44 6.38
N ILE A 86 -2.98 -0.33 5.21
CA ILE A 86 -3.26 -1.45 4.32
C ILE A 86 -2.90 -1.14 2.87
N HIS A 87 -2.65 -2.19 2.10
CA HIS A 87 -2.56 -2.17 0.65
C HIS A 87 -3.90 -2.56 0.04
N ILE A 88 -4.26 -1.94 -1.07
CA ILE A 88 -5.35 -2.38 -1.94
C ILE A 88 -4.93 -2.30 -3.41
N MET A 89 -5.53 -3.12 -4.25
CA MET A 89 -5.53 -2.89 -5.70
C MET A 89 -6.60 -1.84 -6.04
N ARG A 90 -6.39 -1.04 -7.09
CA ARG A 90 -7.49 -0.20 -7.63
C ARG A 90 -8.65 -1.06 -8.10
N GLY A 91 -9.84 -0.47 -8.15
CA GLY A 91 -11.03 -1.12 -8.68
C GLY A 91 -11.78 -1.99 -7.70
N MET A 92 -12.42 -3.02 -8.21
CA MET A 92 -13.23 -3.98 -7.43
C MET A 92 -12.93 -5.42 -7.84
N PRO A 93 -13.17 -6.40 -6.94
CA PRO A 93 -13.02 -7.82 -7.26
C PRO A 93 -13.84 -8.21 -8.49
N ARG A 94 -13.21 -8.89 -9.45
CA ARG A 94 -13.89 -9.41 -10.64
C ARG A 94 -15.07 -10.30 -10.26
N MET A 95 -14.92 -11.08 -9.18
CA MET A 95 -15.98 -11.95 -8.67
C MET A 95 -17.18 -11.15 -8.17
N ALA A 96 -16.98 -9.97 -7.57
CA ALA A 96 -18.08 -9.09 -7.16
C ALA A 96 -18.90 -8.62 -8.37
N ALA A 97 -18.22 -8.22 -9.45
CA ALA A 97 -18.88 -7.86 -10.71
C ALA A 97 -19.58 -9.05 -11.36
N HIS A 98 -18.94 -10.22 -11.39
CA HIS A 98 -19.52 -11.45 -11.95
C HIS A 98 -20.79 -11.88 -11.18
N ARG A 99 -20.77 -11.84 -9.86
CA ARG A 99 -21.91 -12.15 -9.00
C ARG A 99 -22.95 -11.03 -8.96
N ARG A 100 -22.72 -9.90 -9.61
CA ARG A 100 -23.62 -8.73 -9.62
C ARG A 100 -23.99 -8.26 -8.23
N LEU A 101 -23.04 -8.29 -7.29
CA LEU A 101 -23.30 -7.85 -5.93
C LEU A 101 -23.79 -6.40 -5.90
N PRO A 102 -24.69 -6.02 -4.96
CA PRO A 102 -25.13 -4.64 -4.82
C PRO A 102 -23.97 -3.75 -4.35
N ILE A 103 -24.00 -2.47 -4.72
CA ILE A 103 -23.08 -1.46 -4.20
C ILE A 103 -23.79 -0.75 -3.04
N LEU A 104 -23.13 -0.68 -1.89
CA LEU A 104 -23.67 0.01 -0.73
C LEU A 104 -23.82 1.52 -1.03
N GLY A 105 -25.01 2.06 -0.79
CA GLY A 105 -25.30 3.48 -0.97
C GLY A 105 -25.81 3.90 -2.35
N CYS A 106 -26.05 2.93 -3.26
CA CYS A 106 -26.76 3.23 -4.52
C CYS A 106 -27.51 2.00 -5.05
N ASP A 107 -28.40 2.21 -6.03
CA ASP A 107 -29.21 1.13 -6.64
C ASP A 107 -28.46 0.34 -7.72
N ALA A 108 -27.17 0.61 -7.92
CA ALA A 108 -26.35 -0.06 -8.92
C ALA A 108 -25.70 -1.35 -8.37
N THR A 109 -25.34 -2.23 -9.29
CA THR A 109 -24.55 -3.43 -8.99
C THR A 109 -23.08 -3.26 -9.37
N CYS A 110 -22.21 -4.08 -8.78
CA CYS A 110 -20.79 -4.15 -9.14
C CYS A 110 -20.56 -4.36 -10.65
N ALA A 111 -21.40 -5.15 -11.32
CA ALA A 111 -21.31 -5.35 -12.77
C ALA A 111 -21.54 -4.07 -13.58
N GLN A 112 -22.36 -3.16 -13.10
CA GLN A 112 -22.64 -1.88 -13.76
C GLN A 112 -21.49 -0.88 -13.58
N ALA A 113 -20.84 -0.89 -12.42
CA ALA A 113 -19.72 0.01 -12.10
C ALA A 113 -18.37 -0.48 -12.65
N ALA A 114 -18.19 -1.79 -12.79
CA ALA A 114 -16.94 -2.39 -13.28
C ALA A 114 -16.64 -2.02 -14.74
N ASN A 115 -15.34 -1.85 -15.03
CA ASN A 115 -14.80 -1.74 -16.38
C ASN A 115 -14.00 -3.00 -16.74
N PRO A 116 -14.61 -3.98 -17.44
CA PRO A 116 -13.92 -5.24 -17.78
C PRO A 116 -12.71 -5.08 -18.71
N ASN A 117 -12.56 -3.93 -19.35
CA ASN A 117 -11.41 -3.62 -20.20
C ASN A 117 -10.24 -2.99 -19.43
N SER A 118 -10.41 -2.75 -18.13
CA SER A 118 -9.39 -2.17 -17.26
C SER A 118 -8.97 -3.23 -16.23
N ILE A 119 -7.88 -3.93 -16.53
CA ILE A 119 -7.37 -5.07 -15.73
C ILE A 119 -5.89 -4.86 -15.50
N CYS A 120 -5.43 -5.15 -14.28
CA CYS A 120 -4.01 -5.23 -13.98
C CYS A 120 -3.38 -6.44 -14.68
N ALA A 121 -2.26 -6.23 -15.39
CA ALA A 121 -1.63 -7.30 -16.17
C ALA A 121 -0.89 -8.32 -15.29
N TRP A 122 -0.36 -7.90 -14.14
CA TRP A 122 0.41 -8.75 -13.22
C TRP A 122 -0.43 -9.39 -12.12
N ASN A 123 -1.61 -8.80 -11.80
CA ASN A 123 -2.57 -9.36 -10.85
C ASN A 123 -4.01 -9.12 -11.35
N PRO A 124 -4.60 -10.07 -12.08
CA PRO A 124 -5.88 -9.86 -12.77
C PRO A 124 -7.11 -10.06 -11.87
N ASP A 125 -6.99 -9.92 -10.56
CA ASP A 125 -8.09 -10.17 -9.62
C ASP A 125 -9.17 -9.09 -9.63
N MET A 126 -8.83 -7.88 -10.12
CA MET A 126 -9.69 -6.72 -10.09
C MET A 126 -10.09 -6.25 -11.48
N TYR A 127 -11.25 -5.61 -11.57
CA TYR A 127 -11.60 -4.68 -12.65
C TYR A 127 -11.45 -3.25 -12.15
N GLY A 128 -10.89 -2.36 -12.95
CA GLY A 128 -11.03 -0.92 -12.74
C GLY A 128 -12.50 -0.49 -12.82
N LEU A 129 -12.80 0.74 -12.44
CA LEU A 129 -14.18 1.24 -12.41
C LEU A 129 -14.47 2.20 -13.57
N ARG A 130 -15.74 2.29 -13.92
CA ARG A 130 -16.29 3.32 -14.81
C ARG A 130 -16.46 4.62 -14.00
N CYS A 131 -15.38 5.37 -13.85
CA CYS A 131 -15.32 6.53 -12.96
C CYS A 131 -16.12 7.75 -13.43
N ASP A 132 -16.74 7.68 -14.59
CA ASP A 132 -17.77 8.60 -15.10
C ASP A 132 -19.15 8.33 -14.50
N LEU A 133 -19.37 7.16 -13.88
CA LEU A 133 -20.64 6.77 -13.26
C LEU A 133 -20.66 7.04 -11.76
N PRO A 134 -21.79 7.53 -11.21
CA PRO A 134 -21.96 7.69 -9.76
C PRO A 134 -21.74 6.40 -8.96
N ALA A 135 -22.00 5.25 -9.56
CA ALA A 135 -21.79 3.93 -8.94
C ALA A 135 -20.31 3.65 -8.58
N ALA A 136 -19.36 4.11 -9.39
CA ALA A 136 -17.93 4.00 -9.08
C ALA A 136 -17.57 4.81 -7.83
N ARG A 137 -18.13 6.02 -7.71
CA ARG A 137 -17.95 6.87 -6.53
C ARG A 137 -18.58 6.21 -5.29
N ALA A 138 -19.79 5.70 -5.40
CA ALA A 138 -20.46 5.01 -4.28
C ALA A 138 -19.68 3.79 -3.80
N TYR A 139 -19.10 3.01 -4.72
CA TYR A 139 -18.27 1.88 -4.35
C TYR A 139 -17.01 2.33 -3.57
N TYR A 140 -16.25 3.31 -4.07
CA TYR A 140 -15.09 3.82 -3.36
C TYR A 140 -15.46 4.47 -2.01
N ASP A 141 -16.54 5.24 -1.95
CA ASP A 141 -17.03 5.80 -0.68
C ASP A 141 -17.30 4.67 0.32
N SER A 142 -17.92 3.57 -0.11
CA SER A 142 -18.26 2.43 0.77
C SER A 142 -17.02 1.72 1.31
N ILE A 143 -15.96 1.53 0.49
CA ILE A 143 -14.73 0.87 0.96
C ILE A 143 -13.91 1.79 1.88
N PHE A 144 -13.80 3.07 1.58
CA PHE A 144 -13.08 4.00 2.46
C PHE A 144 -13.80 4.23 3.79
N GLN A 145 -15.15 4.24 3.82
CA GLN A 145 -15.92 4.23 5.06
C GLN A 145 -15.67 2.94 5.87
N LEU A 146 -15.57 1.79 5.19
CA LEU A 146 -15.24 0.53 5.84
C LEU A 146 -13.83 0.61 6.47
N TYR A 147 -12.83 1.09 5.74
CA TYR A 147 -11.46 1.24 6.26
C TYR A 147 -11.38 2.26 7.40
N ALA A 148 -12.14 3.36 7.32
CA ALA A 148 -12.28 4.29 8.44
C ALA A 148 -12.86 3.62 9.69
N SER A 149 -13.87 2.76 9.53
CA SER A 149 -14.48 2.00 10.63
C SER A 149 -13.51 0.97 11.25
N TRP A 150 -12.53 0.50 10.50
CA TRP A 150 -11.45 -0.37 11.01
C TRP A 150 -10.33 0.41 11.72
N GLY A 151 -10.28 1.72 11.56
CA GLY A 151 -9.20 2.54 12.12
C GLY A 151 -7.95 2.61 11.23
N VAL A 152 -8.09 2.43 9.91
CA VAL A 152 -6.98 2.54 8.96
C VAL A 152 -6.50 3.99 8.86
N ASP A 153 -5.17 4.22 8.91
CA ASP A 153 -4.52 5.53 8.84
C ASP A 153 -3.77 5.75 7.51
N TYR A 154 -3.56 4.67 6.74
CA TYR A 154 -2.78 4.71 5.50
C TYR A 154 -3.30 3.67 4.52
N VAL A 155 -3.49 4.08 3.28
CA VAL A 155 -3.91 3.19 2.18
C VAL A 155 -2.95 3.32 1.00
N LYS A 156 -2.24 2.22 0.68
CA LYS A 156 -1.49 2.07 -0.57
C LYS A 156 -2.43 1.52 -1.63
N VAL A 157 -2.66 2.27 -2.70
CA VAL A 157 -3.44 1.82 -3.86
C VAL A 157 -2.48 1.44 -4.97
N ASP A 158 -2.56 0.19 -5.41
CA ASP A 158 -1.67 -0.38 -6.42
C ASP A 158 -2.31 -0.43 -7.82
N ASP A 159 -1.49 -0.66 -8.85
CA ASP A 159 -1.84 -0.67 -10.28
C ASP A 159 -2.40 0.69 -10.76
N ILE A 160 -1.88 1.82 -10.26
CA ILE A 160 -2.49 3.12 -10.56
C ILE A 160 -1.49 4.25 -10.86
N ALA A 161 -0.34 4.34 -10.17
CA ALA A 161 0.52 5.53 -10.25
C ALA A 161 1.19 5.73 -11.62
N ARG A 162 1.49 4.66 -12.35
CA ARG A 162 2.07 4.70 -13.71
C ARG A 162 1.03 4.70 -14.82
N GLU A 163 -0.25 4.43 -14.52
CA GLU A 163 -1.30 4.14 -15.50
C GLU A 163 -2.01 5.41 -16.00
N TYR A 164 -1.24 6.47 -16.28
CA TYR A 164 -1.75 7.69 -16.91
C TYR A 164 -1.79 7.57 -18.45
N PRO A 165 -2.76 8.24 -19.10
CA PRO A 165 -3.85 9.01 -18.49
C PRO A 165 -5.05 8.15 -18.05
N HIS A 166 -4.98 6.83 -18.23
CA HIS A 166 -6.13 5.92 -18.07
C HIS A 166 -6.73 5.93 -16.68
N CYS A 167 -5.87 6.00 -15.64
CA CYS A 167 -6.31 5.98 -14.25
C CYS A 167 -6.43 7.36 -13.61
N ALA A 168 -6.20 8.46 -14.31
CA ALA A 168 -6.27 9.80 -13.73
C ALA A 168 -7.63 10.08 -13.06
N LYS A 169 -8.73 9.73 -13.73
CA LYS A 169 -10.09 9.90 -13.18
C LYS A 169 -10.35 8.98 -11.97
N GLU A 170 -9.80 7.78 -11.99
CA GLU A 170 -9.93 6.83 -10.86
C GLU A 170 -9.17 7.36 -9.63
N ILE A 171 -7.99 7.94 -9.80
CA ILE A 171 -7.25 8.64 -8.74
C ILE A 171 -8.10 9.75 -8.12
N GLU A 172 -8.76 10.59 -8.93
CA GLU A 172 -9.64 11.66 -8.43
C GLU A 172 -10.78 11.10 -7.57
N VAL A 173 -11.44 10.03 -8.03
CA VAL A 173 -12.57 9.41 -7.32
C VAL A 173 -12.11 8.76 -6.01
N ILE A 174 -10.98 8.05 -6.02
CA ILE A 174 -10.37 7.46 -4.83
C ILE A 174 -10.00 8.55 -3.82
N SER A 175 -9.33 9.61 -4.26
CA SER A 175 -8.96 10.74 -3.41
C SER A 175 -10.16 11.40 -2.76
N ALA A 176 -11.23 11.60 -3.53
CA ALA A 176 -12.45 12.19 -3.01
C ALA A 176 -13.15 11.30 -1.98
N ALA A 177 -13.17 9.97 -2.19
CA ALA A 177 -13.70 9.01 -1.24
C ALA A 177 -12.85 8.95 0.05
N CYS A 178 -11.53 8.92 -0.09
CA CYS A 178 -10.59 8.94 1.03
C CYS A 178 -10.81 10.17 1.92
N ARG A 179 -10.93 11.36 1.33
CA ARG A 179 -11.16 12.61 2.07
C ARG A 179 -12.55 12.70 2.71
N ALA A 180 -13.54 12.01 2.16
CA ALA A 180 -14.92 12.05 2.66
C ALA A 180 -15.24 10.99 3.71
N CYS A 181 -14.33 10.05 3.99
CA CYS A 181 -14.61 8.89 4.85
C CYS A 181 -14.73 9.20 6.36
N GLY A 182 -14.41 10.43 6.76
CA GLY A 182 -14.50 10.86 8.16
C GLY A 182 -13.28 10.52 9.03
N ARG A 183 -12.19 10.01 8.42
CA ARG A 183 -10.92 9.73 9.08
C ARG A 183 -9.76 10.25 8.23
N ASP A 184 -8.77 10.85 8.88
CA ASP A 184 -7.54 11.23 8.21
C ASP A 184 -6.75 9.99 7.79
N MET A 185 -6.54 9.82 6.50
CA MET A 185 -5.77 8.73 5.92
C MET A 185 -4.73 9.26 4.95
N VAL A 186 -3.53 8.71 5.00
CA VAL A 186 -2.51 8.92 3.96
C VAL A 186 -2.87 8.07 2.75
N LEU A 187 -2.98 8.71 1.58
CA LEU A 187 -3.20 8.04 0.29
C LEU A 187 -1.87 7.94 -0.47
N SER A 188 -1.39 6.72 -0.67
CA SER A 188 -0.20 6.39 -1.43
C SER A 188 -0.57 5.67 -2.72
N LEU A 189 0.07 6.01 -3.83
CA LEU A 189 -0.20 5.43 -5.15
C LEU A 189 1.03 4.66 -5.65
N SER A 190 0.82 3.42 -6.12
CA SER A 190 1.85 2.54 -6.71
C SER A 190 1.32 1.75 -7.90
N PRO A 191 2.16 0.97 -8.63
CA PRO A 191 3.59 1.14 -8.70
C PRO A 191 3.95 2.32 -9.60
N GLY A 192 5.24 2.74 -9.55
CA GLY A 192 5.78 3.72 -10.48
C GLY A 192 6.34 3.08 -11.76
N PRO A 193 7.02 3.87 -12.59
CA PRO A 193 7.25 5.31 -12.37
C PRO A 193 6.01 6.17 -12.69
N ALA A 194 5.63 7.01 -11.75
CA ALA A 194 4.64 8.04 -12.03
C ALA A 194 5.19 9.03 -13.09
N PRO A 195 4.39 9.49 -14.06
CA PRO A 195 4.85 10.43 -15.08
C PRO A 195 5.06 11.82 -14.50
N LEU A 196 6.24 12.41 -14.74
CA LEU A 196 6.63 13.70 -14.18
C LEU A 196 5.69 14.85 -14.60
N GLU A 197 5.18 14.80 -15.81
CA GLU A 197 4.21 15.76 -16.33
C GLU A 197 2.87 15.76 -15.58
N GLN A 198 2.62 14.74 -14.78
CA GLN A 198 1.43 14.63 -13.93
C GLN A 198 1.68 15.04 -12.46
N ALA A 199 2.84 15.61 -12.16
CA ALA A 199 3.21 15.99 -10.80
C ALA A 199 2.15 16.86 -10.09
N GLU A 200 1.57 17.85 -10.77
CA GLU A 200 0.54 18.71 -10.20
C GLU A 200 -0.78 17.98 -9.94
N HIS A 201 -1.14 17.01 -10.78
CA HIS A 201 -2.29 16.16 -10.55
C HIS A 201 -2.06 15.25 -9.33
N LEU A 202 -0.89 14.63 -9.23
CA LEU A 202 -0.50 13.78 -8.10
C LEU A 202 -0.49 14.57 -6.77
N LYS A 203 0.12 15.74 -6.74
CA LYS A 203 0.12 16.66 -5.57
C LYS A 203 -1.27 17.00 -5.10
N ARG A 204 -2.22 17.16 -6.03
CA ARG A 204 -3.59 17.52 -5.73
C ARG A 204 -4.40 16.36 -5.13
N TYR A 205 -4.13 15.14 -5.57
CA TYR A 205 -5.02 14.00 -5.31
C TYR A 205 -4.41 12.89 -4.45
N ALA A 206 -3.09 12.92 -4.19
CA ALA A 206 -2.42 11.92 -3.35
C ALA A 206 -1.45 12.58 -2.35
N ASN A 207 -1.08 11.82 -1.32
CA ASN A 207 -0.04 12.22 -0.36
C ASN A 207 1.32 11.64 -0.74
N MET A 208 1.33 10.48 -1.38
CA MET A 208 2.53 9.79 -1.84
C MET A 208 2.30 9.16 -3.21
N TRP A 209 3.35 9.04 -4.01
CA TRP A 209 3.32 8.31 -5.29
C TRP A 209 4.69 7.78 -5.65
N ARG A 210 4.72 6.55 -6.17
CA ARG A 210 5.94 5.83 -6.51
C ARG A 210 6.63 6.40 -7.75
N LEU A 211 7.94 6.59 -7.65
CA LEU A 211 8.79 7.07 -8.75
C LEU A 211 9.44 5.94 -9.53
N THR A 212 9.24 4.72 -9.11
CA THR A 212 9.84 3.51 -9.70
C THR A 212 8.87 2.34 -9.58
N ASP A 213 9.10 1.29 -10.36
CA ASP A 213 8.61 -0.05 -10.05
C ASP A 213 9.27 -0.54 -8.75
N ASP A 214 9.03 -1.75 -8.31
CA ASP A 214 9.58 -2.25 -7.06
C ASP A 214 11.10 -2.10 -7.00
N PHE A 215 11.55 -1.39 -5.97
CA PHE A 215 12.98 -1.17 -5.72
C PHE A 215 13.54 -2.27 -4.85
N TRP A 216 14.52 -2.99 -5.39
CA TRP A 216 15.23 -4.04 -4.69
C TRP A 216 16.71 -3.72 -4.51
N ASP A 217 17.43 -4.57 -3.81
CA ASP A 217 18.82 -4.45 -3.41
C ASP A 217 19.81 -4.66 -4.57
N SER A 218 19.70 -3.82 -5.58
CA SER A 218 20.52 -3.83 -6.80
C SER A 218 21.18 -2.47 -7.01
N TRP A 219 22.50 -2.45 -7.13
CA TRP A 219 23.25 -1.22 -7.40
C TRP A 219 22.78 -0.46 -8.66
N PRO A 220 22.50 -1.11 -9.80
CA PRO A 220 21.95 -0.42 -10.96
C PRO A 220 20.62 0.30 -10.67
N GLN A 221 19.74 -0.31 -9.86
CA GLN A 221 18.50 0.33 -9.44
C GLN A 221 18.78 1.53 -8.51
N LEU A 222 19.63 1.36 -7.51
CA LEU A 222 20.03 2.46 -6.61
C LEU A 222 20.65 3.63 -7.38
N LYS A 223 21.54 3.35 -8.33
CA LYS A 223 22.15 4.37 -9.19
C LYS A 223 21.08 5.14 -9.99
N ALA A 224 20.06 4.45 -10.50
CA ALA A 224 18.99 5.07 -11.25
C ALA A 224 18.11 6.01 -10.40
N MET A 225 18.05 5.79 -9.07
CA MET A 225 17.28 6.65 -8.16
C MET A 225 17.82 8.06 -8.06
N PHE A 226 19.13 8.29 -8.25
CA PHE A 226 19.70 9.64 -8.26
C PHE A 226 19.05 10.53 -9.32
N GLY A 227 18.92 10.02 -10.55
CA GLY A 227 18.28 10.79 -11.63
C GLY A 227 16.76 10.96 -11.45
N ARG A 228 16.09 10.04 -10.73
CA ARG A 228 14.68 10.20 -10.36
C ARG A 228 14.54 11.25 -9.26
N ALA A 229 15.34 11.15 -8.20
CA ALA A 229 15.37 12.11 -7.10
C ALA A 229 15.63 13.53 -7.59
N GLU A 230 16.61 13.74 -8.46
CA GLU A 230 16.92 15.04 -9.07
C GLU A 230 15.72 15.69 -9.75
N LYS A 231 14.94 14.90 -10.51
CA LYS A 231 13.77 15.41 -11.24
C LYS A 231 12.58 15.71 -10.33
N TRP A 232 12.42 14.94 -9.27
CA TRP A 232 11.22 14.97 -8.42
C TRP A 232 11.37 15.77 -7.13
N CYS A 233 12.60 16.11 -6.69
CA CYS A 233 12.83 16.80 -5.42
C CYS A 233 12.09 18.12 -5.30
N ILE A 234 11.91 18.86 -6.39
CA ILE A 234 11.15 20.14 -6.42
C ILE A 234 9.64 19.95 -6.18
N HIS A 235 9.14 18.73 -6.27
CA HIS A 235 7.74 18.41 -6.06
C HIS A 235 7.46 17.83 -4.66
N ALA A 236 8.50 17.58 -3.87
CA ALA A 236 8.37 17.15 -2.48
C ALA A 236 8.00 18.31 -1.56
N GLY A 237 7.11 18.07 -0.62
CA GLY A 237 6.73 19.07 0.37
C GLY A 237 5.63 18.58 1.31
N PRO A 238 5.26 19.38 2.32
CA PRO A 238 4.25 18.99 3.30
C PRO A 238 2.94 18.51 2.66
N GLY A 239 2.55 17.29 2.97
CA GLY A 239 1.32 16.67 2.47
C GLY A 239 1.43 15.97 1.12
N HIS A 240 2.58 16.05 0.43
CA HIS A 240 2.81 15.37 -0.86
C HIS A 240 4.29 14.99 -1.03
N TRP A 241 4.53 13.69 -1.13
CA TRP A 241 5.85 13.09 -1.07
C TRP A 241 6.09 12.14 -2.24
N PRO A 242 6.96 12.51 -3.21
CA PRO A 242 7.46 11.56 -4.20
C PRO A 242 8.21 10.41 -3.51
N ASP A 243 7.83 9.17 -3.80
CA ASP A 243 8.26 7.98 -3.08
C ASP A 243 9.30 7.19 -3.89
N LEU A 244 10.50 7.06 -3.37
CA LEU A 244 11.58 6.27 -3.94
C LEU A 244 11.46 4.77 -3.65
N ASP A 245 10.37 4.36 -3.00
CA ASP A 245 10.05 3.00 -2.57
C ASP A 245 10.74 2.54 -1.28
N MET A 246 10.54 1.28 -0.94
CA MET A 246 11.02 0.66 0.28
C MET A 246 12.56 0.69 0.40
N LEU A 247 13.03 0.53 1.63
CA LEU A 247 14.43 0.32 1.98
C LEU A 247 14.69 -1.18 2.10
N PRO A 248 15.24 -1.88 1.08
CA PRO A 248 15.50 -3.31 1.12
C PRO A 248 16.78 -3.60 1.91
N ALA A 249 16.71 -3.45 3.24
CA ALA A 249 17.82 -3.60 4.17
C ALA A 249 17.54 -4.70 5.21
N GLY A 250 18.58 -5.30 5.78
CA GLY A 250 18.47 -6.37 6.74
C GLY A 250 18.00 -7.68 6.11
N ALA A 251 17.21 -8.45 6.86
CA ALA A 251 16.62 -9.70 6.38
C ALA A 251 15.41 -9.41 5.48
N ILE A 252 15.52 -9.74 4.20
CA ILE A 252 14.51 -9.48 3.16
C ILE A 252 14.03 -10.80 2.54
N ARG A 253 12.94 -10.76 1.75
CA ARG A 253 12.37 -11.94 1.04
C ARG A 253 12.08 -13.13 1.95
N GLN A 254 11.75 -12.88 3.21
CA GLN A 254 11.62 -13.92 4.25
C GLN A 254 10.53 -14.96 3.98
N VAL A 255 9.59 -14.68 3.07
CA VAL A 255 8.56 -15.63 2.64
C VAL A 255 9.14 -16.67 1.67
N GLN A 256 10.02 -16.23 0.76
CA GLN A 256 10.62 -17.11 -0.26
C GLN A 256 11.91 -17.78 0.25
N SER A 257 12.69 -17.07 1.04
CA SER A 257 13.98 -17.50 1.55
C SER A 257 14.21 -16.93 2.96
N PRO A 258 13.85 -17.66 4.03
CA PRO A 258 13.91 -17.16 5.41
C PRO A 258 15.31 -16.72 5.87
N GLU A 259 16.35 -17.17 5.20
CA GLU A 259 17.76 -16.82 5.49
C GLU A 259 18.31 -15.74 4.56
N GLU A 260 17.46 -15.15 3.71
CA GLU A 260 17.93 -14.17 2.73
C GLU A 260 18.07 -12.79 3.37
N TRP A 261 19.24 -12.20 3.14
CA TRP A 261 19.61 -10.86 3.57
C TRP A 261 19.84 -9.98 2.36
N THR A 262 19.77 -8.67 2.57
CA THR A 262 20.08 -7.69 1.53
C THR A 262 21.45 -7.94 0.88
N HIS A 263 21.51 -7.87 -0.44
CA HIS A 263 22.75 -7.95 -1.21
C HIS A 263 23.54 -6.62 -1.20
N PHE A 264 22.93 -5.53 -0.72
CA PHE A 264 23.64 -4.28 -0.58
C PHE A 264 24.78 -4.39 0.45
N THR A 265 25.94 -3.88 0.08
CA THR A 265 27.01 -3.61 1.03
C THR A 265 26.61 -2.51 2.01
N GLN A 266 27.30 -2.40 3.13
CA GLN A 266 27.07 -1.31 4.08
C GLN A 266 27.25 0.09 3.46
N ALA A 267 28.17 0.23 2.48
CA ALA A 267 28.39 1.48 1.76
C ALA A 267 27.19 1.84 0.88
N GLU A 268 26.61 0.86 0.18
CA GLU A 268 25.42 1.04 -0.64
C GLU A 268 24.18 1.36 0.22
N LEU A 269 24.02 0.69 1.37
CA LEU A 269 22.94 1.01 2.33
C LEU A 269 23.05 2.45 2.86
N ARG A 270 24.28 2.93 3.18
CA ARG A 270 24.47 4.35 3.55
C ARG A 270 24.15 5.29 2.40
N THR A 271 24.56 4.95 1.18
CA THR A 271 24.26 5.73 -0.02
C THR A 271 22.76 5.83 -0.25
N MET A 272 22.04 4.72 -0.16
CA MET A 272 20.59 4.67 -0.27
C MET A 272 19.92 5.56 0.79
N MET A 273 20.22 5.35 2.07
CA MET A 273 19.62 6.14 3.16
C MET A 273 19.91 7.62 3.00
N THR A 274 21.13 7.99 2.62
CA THR A 274 21.51 9.39 2.37
C THR A 274 20.67 10.01 1.26
N LEU A 275 20.47 9.27 0.15
CA LEU A 275 19.67 9.76 -0.97
C LEU A 275 18.20 9.96 -0.57
N TRP A 276 17.59 9.00 0.15
CA TRP A 276 16.20 9.11 0.64
C TRP A 276 16.02 10.29 1.58
N CYS A 277 16.99 10.54 2.48
CA CYS A 277 16.93 11.68 3.39
C CYS A 277 17.12 13.04 2.68
N ILE A 278 18.03 13.14 1.70
CA ILE A 278 18.24 14.37 0.92
C ILE A 278 17.03 14.69 0.03
N MET A 279 16.42 13.66 -0.55
CA MET A 279 15.24 13.76 -1.41
C MET A 279 13.97 14.10 -0.62
N PRO A 280 13.93 14.12 0.67
CA PRO A 280 12.90 13.83 1.66
C PRO A 280 11.84 12.83 1.17
N ALA A 281 12.30 11.67 0.73
CA ALA A 281 11.41 10.57 0.38
C ALA A 281 10.84 9.91 1.64
N PRO A 282 9.62 9.38 1.59
CA PRO A 282 9.09 8.55 2.67
C PRO A 282 10.00 7.36 2.96
N LEU A 283 10.20 7.03 4.24
CA LEU A 283 10.98 5.88 4.65
C LEU A 283 10.05 4.70 4.93
N MET A 284 10.06 3.70 4.05
CA MET A 284 9.30 2.45 4.18
C MET A 284 10.28 1.29 4.30
N PHE A 285 10.41 0.69 5.49
CA PHE A 285 11.36 -0.39 5.70
C PHE A 285 10.85 -1.71 5.08
N GLY A 286 11.64 -2.32 4.21
CA GLY A 286 11.27 -3.52 3.43
C GLY A 286 11.78 -4.84 4.01
N GLY A 287 12.46 -4.83 5.17
CA GLY A 287 12.98 -6.01 5.83
C GLY A 287 12.16 -6.45 7.05
N GLU A 288 12.51 -7.61 7.60
CA GLU A 288 11.92 -8.16 8.82
C GLU A 288 12.51 -7.45 10.05
N LEU A 289 11.71 -6.64 10.74
CA LEU A 289 12.18 -5.81 11.85
C LEU A 289 12.73 -6.64 13.03
N THR A 290 12.13 -7.80 13.29
CA THR A 290 12.54 -8.66 14.41
C THR A 290 13.89 -9.35 14.20
N LYS A 291 14.47 -9.22 12.99
CA LYS A 291 15.77 -9.78 12.61
C LYS A 291 16.81 -8.71 12.27
N LEU A 292 16.65 -7.48 12.74
CA LEU A 292 17.62 -6.42 12.44
C LEU A 292 19.00 -6.72 13.03
N ASP A 293 20.05 -6.60 12.20
CA ASP A 293 21.43 -6.57 12.66
C ASP A 293 21.80 -5.19 13.22
N ALA A 294 22.89 -5.13 13.99
CA ALA A 294 23.33 -3.91 14.66
C ALA A 294 23.63 -2.76 13.69
N PHE A 295 24.17 -3.05 12.50
CA PHE A 295 24.45 -2.03 11.50
C PHE A 295 23.17 -1.44 10.94
N THR A 296 22.22 -2.28 10.53
CA THR A 296 20.94 -1.83 9.99
C THR A 296 20.13 -1.06 11.02
N LEU A 297 20.09 -1.55 12.28
CA LEU A 297 19.43 -0.82 13.37
C LEU A 297 20.04 0.58 13.56
N ASN A 298 21.39 0.68 13.63
CA ASN A 298 22.06 1.98 13.76
C ASN A 298 21.79 2.90 12.56
N LEU A 299 21.66 2.36 11.35
CA LEU A 299 21.39 3.13 10.15
C LEU A 299 19.99 3.79 10.20
N ILE A 300 18.97 3.02 10.61
CA ILE A 300 17.56 3.49 10.63
C ILE A 300 17.18 4.24 11.91
N THR A 301 18.04 4.24 12.92
CA THR A 301 17.88 5.01 14.18
C THR A 301 18.86 6.19 14.27
N ASN A 302 19.54 6.55 13.17
CA ASN A 302 20.40 7.73 13.13
C ASN A 302 19.54 9.00 13.22
N ARG A 303 20.00 9.98 14.06
CA ARG A 303 19.34 11.28 14.27
C ARG A 303 20.04 12.39 13.52
#